data_83f9ace6805e6c9eb25e577f8436da70
#
_entry.id   83f9ace6805e6c9eb25e577f8436da70
#
_cell.length_a   1.000
_cell.length_b   1.000
_cell.length_c   1.000
_cell.angle_alpha   90.00
_cell.angle_beta   90.00
_cell.angle_gamma   90.00
#
_symmetry.space_group_name_H-M   'P 1'
#
loop_
_entity.id
_entity.type
_entity.pdbx_description
1 polymer ?
#
loop_
_entity_poly.entity_id
_entity_poly.type
_entity_poly.pdbx_seq_one_letter_code
_entity_poly.pdbx_strand_id
1 'polypeptide(L)'
;MLDQDTFQEKLNAFQFDEDKFKVLTEDGRIAMVMTPKNVKHPAGEMTTFRSIYETVLDLDWKIRTSLQIASEHILKNSTQYKPFGEIDERTKIAIYYLENALFRLTSLWDMFAQGYRILYDVKKNLKNNVIDIDHVKYKAFFDPKKTPHNNFESDADEIHQYISGDNWHKLTNELRNQMTHKFSPNIPAMSNYIMNLPYPLHVEIEAILEDYIMARKFLMKMFDTAEERIIKQSAL
;
A
#
# COMPACT_ATOMS: atom_id res chain seq x y z
N MET A 1 15.79 17.65 -6.92
CA MET A 1 16.34 16.32 -6.62
C MET A 1 16.09 16.07 -5.14
N LEU A 2 15.51 14.94 -4.78
CA LEU A 2 15.22 14.57 -3.40
C LEU A 2 16.54 14.42 -2.62
N ASP A 3 16.73 15.20 -1.56
CA ASP A 3 17.84 15.05 -0.62
C ASP A 3 17.43 14.19 0.59
N GLN A 4 18.42 13.82 1.42
CA GLN A 4 18.19 12.93 2.55
C GLN A 4 17.28 13.56 3.62
N ASP A 5 17.38 14.85 3.87
CA ASP A 5 16.60 15.53 4.91
C ASP A 5 15.12 15.63 4.49
N THR A 6 14.87 16.08 3.27
CA THR A 6 13.53 16.11 2.67
C THR A 6 12.90 14.70 2.60
N PHE A 7 13.72 13.69 2.29
CA PHE A 7 13.26 12.29 2.30
C PHE A 7 12.80 11.87 3.70
N GLN A 8 13.59 12.13 4.74
CA GLN A 8 13.25 11.78 6.12
C GLN A 8 12.02 12.55 6.62
N GLU A 9 11.90 13.84 6.30
CA GLU A 9 10.71 14.63 6.61
C GLU A 9 9.46 14.01 6.01
N LYS A 10 9.47 13.72 4.71
CA LYS A 10 8.34 13.08 4.01
C LYS A 10 8.01 11.69 4.57
N LEU A 11 9.03 10.86 4.83
CA LEU A 11 8.84 9.52 5.37
C LEU A 11 8.16 9.53 6.74
N ASN A 12 8.42 10.58 7.55
CA ASN A 12 7.91 10.72 8.91
C ASN A 12 6.67 11.64 9.02
N ALA A 13 6.19 12.22 7.91
CA ALA A 13 5.09 13.18 7.90
C ALA A 13 3.77 12.61 8.45
N PHE A 14 3.59 11.30 8.41
CA PHE A 14 2.39 10.60 8.88
C PHE A 14 2.77 9.46 9.81
N GLN A 15 1.99 9.29 10.87
CA GLN A 15 2.10 8.12 11.75
C GLN A 15 0.71 7.53 11.96
N PHE A 16 0.62 6.21 11.88
CA PHE A 16 -0.58 5.49 12.24
C PHE A 16 -0.71 5.45 13.78
N ASP A 17 -1.92 5.60 14.28
CA ASP A 17 -2.22 5.42 15.70
C ASP A 17 -2.27 3.91 16.02
N GLU A 18 -1.32 3.41 16.79
CA GLU A 18 -1.23 1.99 17.12
C GLU A 18 -2.44 1.47 17.93
N ASP A 19 -3.18 2.37 18.58
CA ASP A 19 -4.31 2.00 19.42
C ASP A 19 -5.66 1.99 18.68
N LYS A 20 -5.68 2.45 17.44
CA LYS A 20 -6.89 2.48 16.63
C LYS A 20 -7.55 1.10 16.51
N PHE A 21 -8.87 1.04 16.68
CA PHE A 21 -9.69 -0.18 16.70
C PHE A 21 -9.36 -1.19 17.82
N LYS A 22 -8.56 -0.85 18.81
CA LYS A 22 -8.37 -1.71 19.97
C LYS A 22 -9.60 -1.65 20.87
N VAL A 23 -10.19 -2.82 21.14
CA VAL A 23 -11.16 -2.99 22.20
C VAL A 23 -10.42 -3.59 23.40
N LEU A 24 -10.33 -2.82 24.47
CA LEU A 24 -9.67 -3.28 25.69
C LEU A 24 -10.72 -3.76 26.71
N THR A 25 -10.40 -4.85 27.39
CA THR A 25 -11.12 -5.29 28.58
C THR A 25 -10.74 -4.40 29.78
N GLU A 26 -11.48 -4.47 30.88
CA GLU A 26 -11.22 -3.67 32.09
C GLU A 26 -9.80 -3.91 32.66
N ASP A 27 -9.22 -5.07 32.42
CA ASP A 27 -7.85 -5.43 32.81
C ASP A 27 -6.80 -5.09 31.73
N GLY A 28 -7.18 -4.32 30.69
CA GLY A 28 -6.26 -3.81 29.65
C GLY A 28 -5.85 -4.82 28.60
N ARG A 29 -6.51 -5.98 28.52
CA ARG A 29 -6.25 -6.97 27.46
C ARG A 29 -7.05 -6.64 26.21
N ILE A 30 -6.52 -7.00 25.05
CA ILE A 30 -7.26 -6.86 23.79
C ILE A 30 -8.41 -7.86 23.77
N ALA A 31 -9.64 -7.37 23.67
CA ALA A 31 -10.81 -8.20 23.51
C ALA A 31 -10.99 -8.57 22.04
N MET A 32 -11.07 -9.86 21.76
CA MET A 32 -11.47 -10.35 20.45
C MET A 32 -12.94 -10.78 20.50
N VAL A 33 -13.76 -10.15 19.68
CA VAL A 33 -15.19 -10.47 19.60
C VAL A 33 -15.43 -11.27 18.32
N MET A 34 -15.83 -12.53 18.49
CA MET A 34 -16.27 -13.37 17.37
C MET A 34 -17.79 -13.23 17.21
N THR A 35 -18.22 -12.71 16.07
CA THR A 35 -19.62 -12.65 15.70
C THR A 35 -19.95 -13.68 14.61
N PRO A 36 -21.18 -14.24 14.61
CA PRO A 36 -21.62 -15.10 13.51
C PRO A 36 -21.53 -14.36 12.17
N LYS A 37 -21.11 -15.06 11.10
CA LYS A 37 -20.87 -14.48 9.76
C LYS A 37 -22.03 -13.65 9.19
N ASN A 38 -23.25 -13.85 9.68
CA ASN A 38 -24.45 -13.19 9.19
C ASN A 38 -24.97 -12.07 10.08
N VAL A 39 -24.27 -11.77 11.18
CA VAL A 39 -24.69 -10.74 12.13
C VAL A 39 -23.75 -9.55 12.03
N LYS A 40 -24.28 -8.42 11.53
CA LYS A 40 -23.58 -7.12 11.60
C LYS A 40 -23.65 -6.62 13.03
N HIS A 41 -22.53 -6.63 13.72
CA HIS A 41 -22.40 -6.14 15.08
C HIS A 41 -21.19 -5.20 15.17
N PRO A 42 -21.31 -4.00 15.76
CA PRO A 42 -20.23 -3.02 15.82
C PRO A 42 -18.89 -3.60 16.33
N ALA A 43 -18.94 -4.41 17.38
CA ALA A 43 -17.73 -5.07 17.90
C ALA A 43 -17.09 -6.06 16.91
N GLY A 44 -17.88 -6.74 16.08
CA GLY A 44 -17.38 -7.62 15.03
C GLY A 44 -16.74 -6.84 13.87
N GLU A 45 -17.34 -5.71 13.48
CA GLU A 45 -16.76 -4.80 12.50
C GLU A 45 -15.44 -4.22 13.04
N MET A 46 -15.41 -3.79 14.29
CA MET A 46 -14.20 -3.26 14.94
C MET A 46 -13.06 -4.29 14.93
N THR A 47 -13.34 -5.55 15.31
CA THR A 47 -12.35 -6.63 15.27
C THR A 47 -11.83 -6.89 13.85
N THR A 48 -12.72 -6.82 12.85
CA THR A 48 -12.36 -7.00 11.44
C THR A 48 -11.44 -5.87 10.97
N PHE A 49 -11.79 -4.61 11.27
CA PHE A 49 -10.94 -3.47 10.94
C PHE A 49 -9.62 -3.51 11.71
N ARG A 50 -9.62 -3.97 12.97
CA ARG A 50 -8.38 -4.15 13.73
C ARG A 50 -7.43 -5.13 13.04
N SER A 51 -7.91 -6.25 12.55
CA SER A 51 -7.08 -7.25 11.85
C SER A 51 -6.45 -6.70 10.57
N ILE A 52 -7.23 -5.90 9.80
CA ILE A 52 -6.70 -5.21 8.61
C ILE A 52 -5.67 -4.16 9.02
N TYR A 53 -5.97 -3.40 10.07
CA TYR A 53 -5.12 -2.32 10.57
C TYR A 53 -3.77 -2.85 11.06
N GLU A 54 -3.73 -3.95 11.79
CA GLU A 54 -2.48 -4.60 12.22
C GLU A 54 -1.64 -5.06 11.03
N THR A 55 -2.28 -5.60 9.98
CA THR A 55 -1.58 -5.94 8.74
C THR A 55 -1.01 -4.70 8.06
N VAL A 56 -1.74 -3.59 8.06
CA VAL A 56 -1.28 -2.31 7.52
C VAL A 56 -0.11 -1.76 8.34
N LEU A 57 -0.16 -1.82 9.66
CA LEU A 57 0.96 -1.40 10.53
C LEU A 57 2.23 -2.21 10.26
N ASP A 58 2.13 -3.53 10.10
CA ASP A 58 3.27 -4.38 9.77
C ASP A 58 3.85 -4.05 8.39
N LEU A 59 3.00 -3.85 7.39
CA LEU A 59 3.43 -3.44 6.05
C LEU A 59 4.08 -2.04 6.07
N ASP A 60 3.48 -1.09 6.79
CA ASP A 60 4.00 0.27 6.97
C ASP A 60 5.42 0.24 7.57
N TRP A 61 5.60 -0.48 8.65
CA TRP A 61 6.91 -0.65 9.28
C TRP A 61 7.94 -1.24 8.30
N LYS A 62 7.57 -2.28 7.57
CA LYS A 62 8.45 -2.95 6.60
C LYS A 62 8.84 -2.05 5.43
N ILE A 63 7.88 -1.26 4.90
CA ILE A 63 8.13 -0.30 3.82
C ILE A 63 9.06 0.80 4.31
N ARG A 64 8.76 1.41 5.45
CA ARG A 64 9.57 2.48 6.05
C ARG A 64 11.00 2.02 6.30
N THR A 65 11.18 0.88 6.93
CA THR A 65 12.50 0.30 7.19
C THR A 65 13.27 0.05 5.89
N SER A 66 12.60 -0.49 4.88
CA SER A 66 13.23 -0.75 3.58
C SER A 66 13.62 0.54 2.88
N LEU A 67 12.75 1.54 2.84
CA LEU A 67 13.04 2.84 2.25
C LEU A 67 14.16 3.58 3.00
N GLN A 68 14.18 3.51 4.33
CA GLN A 68 15.23 4.12 5.14
C GLN A 68 16.60 3.54 4.81
N ILE A 69 16.73 2.21 4.77
CA ILE A 69 17.99 1.56 4.42
C ILE A 69 18.41 1.89 2.98
N ALA A 70 17.47 1.83 2.02
CA ALA A 70 17.75 2.19 0.65
C ALA A 70 18.25 3.63 0.51
N SER A 71 17.62 4.59 1.23
CA SER A 71 17.98 6.02 1.17
C SER A 71 19.41 6.29 1.65
N GLU A 72 19.89 5.57 2.66
CA GLU A 72 21.27 5.71 3.16
C GLU A 72 22.29 5.37 2.08
N HIS A 73 21.98 4.41 1.23
CA HIS A 73 22.86 4.01 0.14
C HIS A 73 22.71 4.88 -1.11
N ILE A 74 21.51 5.38 -1.41
CA ILE A 74 21.22 6.12 -2.64
C ILE A 74 21.46 7.64 -2.45
N LEU A 75 20.87 8.22 -1.43
CA LEU A 75 20.85 9.69 -1.27
C LEU A 75 22.06 10.20 -0.49
N LYS A 76 22.44 9.52 0.59
CA LYS A 76 23.54 9.93 1.45
C LYS A 76 24.92 9.72 0.83
N ASN A 77 25.09 8.65 0.04
CA ASN A 77 26.38 8.26 -0.50
C ASN A 77 26.58 8.60 -1.99
N SER A 78 25.66 9.34 -2.61
CA SER A 78 25.73 9.75 -4.02
C SER A 78 26.11 8.59 -4.96
N THR A 79 25.51 7.45 -4.78
CA THR A 79 25.83 6.24 -5.56
C THR A 79 25.55 6.52 -7.02
N GLN A 80 26.60 6.73 -7.84
CA GLN A 80 26.47 6.86 -9.28
C GLN A 80 26.18 5.47 -9.87
N TYR A 81 24.89 5.16 -10.02
CA TYR A 81 24.48 3.98 -10.74
C TYR A 81 24.90 4.08 -12.21
N LYS A 82 25.77 3.16 -12.63
CA LYS A 82 26.19 3.04 -14.01
C LYS A 82 25.43 1.87 -14.66
N PRO A 83 24.46 2.12 -15.54
CA PRO A 83 23.60 1.07 -16.10
C PRO A 83 24.33 -0.12 -16.73
N PHE A 84 25.58 0.09 -17.18
CA PHE A 84 26.38 -0.94 -17.85
C PHE A 84 27.73 -1.22 -17.14
N GLY A 85 27.85 -0.77 -15.88
CA GLY A 85 29.02 -1.02 -15.05
C GLY A 85 28.84 -2.20 -14.09
N GLU A 86 29.89 -2.59 -13.42
CA GLU A 86 29.78 -3.49 -12.28
C GLU A 86 28.96 -2.83 -11.18
N ILE A 87 27.95 -3.55 -10.69
CA ILE A 87 27.11 -3.09 -9.59
C ILE A 87 27.86 -3.42 -8.30
N ASP A 88 28.24 -2.40 -7.55
CA ASP A 88 28.88 -2.57 -6.25
C ASP A 88 27.91 -3.14 -5.20
N GLU A 89 28.44 -3.59 -4.08
CA GLU A 89 27.65 -4.22 -3.02
C GLU A 89 26.64 -3.25 -2.39
N ARG A 90 26.97 -1.98 -2.25
CA ARG A 90 26.07 -0.96 -1.71
C ARG A 90 24.87 -0.73 -2.62
N THR A 91 25.11 -0.68 -3.92
CA THR A 91 24.06 -0.58 -4.94
C THR A 91 23.16 -1.82 -4.92
N LYS A 92 23.72 -3.03 -4.74
CA LYS A 92 22.94 -4.27 -4.61
C LYS A 92 22.03 -4.23 -3.37
N ILE A 93 22.55 -3.75 -2.25
CA ILE A 93 21.77 -3.59 -1.02
C ILE A 93 20.62 -2.58 -1.25
N ALA A 94 20.90 -1.43 -1.86
CA ALA A 94 19.89 -0.43 -2.17
C ALA A 94 18.77 -1.02 -3.03
N ILE A 95 19.12 -1.70 -4.12
CA ILE A 95 18.17 -2.37 -5.01
C ILE A 95 17.32 -3.38 -4.24
N TYR A 96 17.94 -4.25 -3.44
CA TYR A 96 17.22 -5.24 -2.65
C TYR A 96 16.14 -4.61 -1.75
N TYR A 97 16.47 -3.50 -1.07
CA TYR A 97 15.52 -2.83 -0.21
C TYR A 97 14.46 -2.02 -0.97
N LEU A 98 14.79 -1.45 -2.13
CA LEU A 98 13.78 -0.84 -3.01
C LEU A 98 12.76 -1.88 -3.51
N GLU A 99 13.23 -3.03 -3.97
CA GLU A 99 12.38 -4.13 -4.39
C GLU A 99 11.48 -4.63 -3.25
N ASN A 100 12.04 -4.75 -2.05
CA ASN A 100 11.26 -5.09 -0.86
C ASN A 100 10.18 -4.06 -0.53
N ALA A 101 10.49 -2.77 -0.60
CA ALA A 101 9.50 -1.70 -0.39
C ALA A 101 8.39 -1.76 -1.43
N LEU A 102 8.75 -1.94 -2.70
CA LEU A 102 7.84 -1.97 -3.83
C LEU A 102 6.82 -3.13 -3.75
N PHE A 103 7.27 -4.33 -3.38
CA PHE A 103 6.36 -5.48 -3.19
C PHE A 103 5.36 -5.23 -2.06
N ARG A 104 5.82 -4.67 -0.95
CA ARG A 104 4.96 -4.39 0.21
C ARG A 104 4.01 -3.24 -0.05
N LEU A 105 4.44 -2.24 -0.83
CA LEU A 105 3.57 -1.15 -1.26
C LEU A 105 2.38 -1.66 -2.08
N THR A 106 2.61 -2.64 -2.97
CA THR A 106 1.51 -3.28 -3.70
C THR A 106 0.54 -3.99 -2.74
N SER A 107 1.07 -4.70 -1.74
CA SER A 107 0.24 -5.35 -0.73
C SER A 107 -0.53 -4.33 0.12
N LEU A 108 0.06 -3.16 0.38
CA LEU A 108 -0.60 -2.07 1.10
C LEU A 108 -1.81 -1.52 0.31
N TRP A 109 -1.68 -1.37 -1.01
CA TRP A 109 -2.79 -1.01 -1.89
C TRP A 109 -3.90 -2.07 -1.93
N ASP A 110 -3.53 -3.36 -1.90
CA ASP A 110 -4.50 -4.44 -1.83
C ASP A 110 -5.25 -4.44 -0.47
N MET A 111 -4.54 -4.16 0.63
CA MET A 111 -5.17 -3.99 1.96
C MET A 111 -6.13 -2.80 2.00
N PHE A 112 -5.77 -1.69 1.35
CA PHE A 112 -6.66 -0.55 1.19
C PHE A 112 -7.97 -0.95 0.47
N ALA A 113 -7.87 -1.65 -0.66
CA ALA A 113 -9.05 -2.11 -1.40
C ALA A 113 -9.91 -3.08 -0.60
N GLN A 114 -9.31 -3.94 0.22
CA GLN A 114 -10.04 -4.84 1.10
C GLN A 114 -10.80 -4.09 2.19
N GLY A 115 -10.14 -3.14 2.87
CA GLY A 115 -10.78 -2.29 3.88
C GLY A 115 -11.93 -1.47 3.31
N TYR A 116 -11.70 -0.85 2.15
CA TYR A 116 -12.69 -0.06 1.45
C TYR A 116 -13.92 -0.89 1.03
N ARG A 117 -13.69 -2.12 0.56
CA ARG A 117 -14.76 -3.06 0.25
C ARG A 117 -15.63 -3.40 1.46
N ILE A 118 -15.01 -3.63 2.61
CA ILE A 118 -15.73 -3.93 3.85
C ILE A 118 -16.50 -2.70 4.33
N LEU A 119 -15.86 -1.52 4.32
CA LEU A 119 -16.46 -0.28 4.73
C LEU A 119 -17.76 0.03 3.97
N TYR A 120 -17.77 -0.17 2.67
CA TYR A 120 -18.93 0.15 1.82
C TYR A 120 -19.79 -1.06 1.44
N ASP A 121 -19.57 -2.22 2.06
CA ASP A 121 -20.32 -3.47 1.81
C ASP A 121 -20.42 -3.80 0.30
N VAL A 122 -19.32 -3.56 -0.42
CA VAL A 122 -19.29 -3.77 -1.86
C VAL A 122 -19.31 -5.26 -2.14
N LYS A 123 -20.47 -5.75 -2.52
CA LYS A 123 -20.63 -7.13 -2.93
C LYS A 123 -20.00 -7.28 -4.31
N LYS A 124 -18.95 -8.10 -4.39
CA LYS A 124 -18.46 -8.55 -5.68
C LYS A 124 -19.63 -9.26 -6.35
N ASN A 125 -19.96 -8.90 -7.60
CA ASN A 125 -20.93 -9.62 -8.42
C ASN A 125 -20.39 -11.02 -8.73
N LEU A 126 -20.37 -11.88 -7.73
CA LEU A 126 -20.01 -13.28 -7.85
C LEU A 126 -21.30 -14.08 -7.97
N LYS A 127 -21.34 -14.90 -8.99
CA LYS A 127 -22.43 -15.84 -9.28
C LYS A 127 -22.87 -16.68 -8.06
N ASN A 128 -22.18 -16.63 -6.93
CA ASN A 128 -22.39 -17.52 -5.79
C ASN A 128 -22.46 -16.83 -4.42
N ASN A 129 -22.71 -15.52 -4.29
CA ASN A 129 -22.90 -14.82 -3.00
C ASN A 129 -21.84 -15.08 -1.90
N VAL A 130 -20.69 -15.64 -2.22
CA VAL A 130 -19.61 -15.87 -1.29
C VAL A 130 -18.69 -14.66 -1.35
N ILE A 131 -18.62 -13.93 -0.26
CA ILE A 131 -17.64 -12.85 -0.05
C ILE A 131 -16.29 -13.53 0.12
N ASP A 132 -15.55 -13.70 -0.97
CA ASP A 132 -14.16 -14.10 -0.90
C ASP A 132 -13.32 -12.88 -0.54
N ILE A 133 -12.89 -12.84 0.72
CA ILE A 133 -12.08 -11.75 1.27
C ILE A 133 -10.67 -11.76 0.64
N ASP A 134 -10.24 -12.91 0.13
CA ASP A 134 -8.84 -13.20 -0.09
C ASP A 134 -8.24 -12.69 -1.42
N HIS A 135 -9.02 -12.10 -2.34
CA HIS A 135 -8.49 -11.76 -3.67
C HIS A 135 -9.00 -10.45 -4.28
N VAL A 136 -9.06 -9.38 -3.49
CA VAL A 136 -9.37 -8.06 -4.04
C VAL A 136 -8.08 -7.41 -4.55
N LYS A 137 -7.90 -7.42 -5.86
CA LYS A 137 -6.84 -6.62 -6.50
C LYS A 137 -7.31 -5.17 -6.63
N TYR A 138 -6.62 -4.21 -6.01
CA TYR A 138 -7.02 -2.81 -5.95
C TYR A 138 -7.31 -2.19 -7.33
N LYS A 139 -6.51 -2.47 -8.36
CA LYS A 139 -6.73 -1.97 -9.73
C LYS A 139 -8.07 -2.38 -10.32
N ALA A 140 -8.48 -3.64 -10.10
CA ALA A 140 -9.75 -4.13 -10.60
C ALA A 140 -10.92 -3.60 -9.75
N PHE A 141 -10.68 -3.38 -8.47
CA PHE A 141 -11.68 -2.91 -7.53
C PHE A 141 -12.07 -1.45 -7.76
N PHE A 142 -11.09 -0.57 -7.98
CA PHE A 142 -11.33 0.84 -8.25
C PHE A 142 -11.57 1.18 -9.72
N ASP A 143 -11.59 0.20 -10.62
CA ASP A 143 -11.96 0.40 -12.02
C ASP A 143 -13.50 0.48 -12.15
N PRO A 144 -14.09 1.65 -12.51
CA PRO A 144 -15.54 1.82 -12.58
C PRO A 144 -16.20 0.93 -13.63
N LYS A 145 -15.44 0.44 -14.61
CA LYS A 145 -15.92 -0.52 -15.62
C LYS A 145 -16.07 -1.93 -15.05
N LYS A 146 -15.34 -2.26 -13.98
CA LYS A 146 -15.34 -3.59 -13.36
C LYS A 146 -16.15 -3.65 -12.08
N THR A 147 -16.18 -2.55 -11.33
CA THR A 147 -16.90 -2.44 -10.07
C THR A 147 -17.78 -1.19 -10.12
N PRO A 148 -19.11 -1.33 -10.12
CA PRO A 148 -19.99 -0.17 -10.10
C PRO A 148 -19.77 0.66 -8.83
N HIS A 149 -19.48 1.94 -9.00
CA HIS A 149 -19.18 2.87 -7.90
C HIS A 149 -20.44 3.47 -7.25
N ASN A 150 -21.63 3.02 -7.61
CA ASN A 150 -22.90 3.59 -7.14
C ASN A 150 -23.09 3.59 -5.61
N ASN A 151 -22.26 2.85 -4.89
CA ASN A 151 -22.27 2.76 -3.42
C ASN A 151 -21.04 3.40 -2.77
N PHE A 152 -20.13 3.97 -3.57
CA PHE A 152 -18.94 4.63 -3.05
C PHE A 152 -19.24 6.09 -2.75
N GLU A 153 -18.58 6.64 -1.74
CA GLU A 153 -18.55 8.07 -1.52
C GLU A 153 -17.70 8.79 -2.58
N SER A 154 -17.76 10.11 -2.59
CA SER A 154 -17.14 10.99 -3.58
C SER A 154 -15.64 10.82 -3.78
N ASP A 155 -14.95 10.16 -2.88
CA ASP A 155 -13.50 9.93 -2.94
C ASP A 155 -13.08 8.73 -3.80
N ALA A 156 -14.03 7.86 -4.21
CA ALA A 156 -13.72 6.76 -5.12
C ALA A 156 -13.19 7.25 -6.47
N ASP A 157 -13.70 8.38 -6.96
CA ASP A 157 -13.22 9.00 -8.19
C ASP A 157 -11.80 9.57 -8.03
N GLU A 158 -11.48 10.18 -6.88
CA GLU A 158 -10.13 10.65 -6.56
C GLU A 158 -9.14 9.49 -6.53
N ILE A 159 -9.51 8.41 -5.86
CA ILE A 159 -8.71 7.18 -5.78
C ILE A 159 -8.49 6.59 -7.17
N HIS A 160 -9.56 6.47 -7.95
CA HIS A 160 -9.46 5.95 -9.31
C HIS A 160 -8.58 6.82 -10.20
N GLN A 161 -8.73 8.13 -10.15
CA GLN A 161 -7.90 9.07 -10.90
C GLN A 161 -6.42 8.93 -10.51
N TYR A 162 -6.12 8.76 -9.22
CA TYR A 162 -4.76 8.54 -8.79
C TYR A 162 -4.19 7.21 -9.31
N ILE A 163 -4.93 6.10 -9.16
CA ILE A 163 -4.48 4.77 -9.57
C ILE A 163 -4.32 4.65 -11.09
N SER A 164 -5.15 5.35 -11.88
CA SER A 164 -5.13 5.28 -13.35
C SER A 164 -4.34 6.41 -14.01
N GLY A 165 -3.93 7.41 -13.25
CA GLY A 165 -3.27 8.61 -13.73
C GLY A 165 -1.82 8.42 -14.16
N ASP A 166 -1.26 9.45 -14.78
CA ASP A 166 0.16 9.52 -15.13
C ASP A 166 0.94 10.17 -13.99
N ASN A 167 1.24 9.38 -12.98
CA ASN A 167 1.88 9.79 -11.74
C ASN A 167 2.85 8.73 -11.21
N TRP A 168 3.37 8.90 -10.01
CA TRP A 168 4.32 7.99 -9.37
C TRP A 168 3.77 6.56 -9.22
N HIS A 169 2.47 6.40 -8.98
CA HIS A 169 1.81 5.10 -8.91
C HIS A 169 1.93 4.30 -10.23
N LYS A 170 1.89 4.97 -11.37
CA LYS A 170 2.11 4.33 -12.67
C LYS A 170 3.52 3.76 -12.76
N LEU A 171 4.52 4.54 -12.37
CA LEU A 171 5.92 4.11 -12.38
C LEU A 171 6.15 2.92 -11.42
N THR A 172 5.66 3.00 -10.17
CA THR A 172 5.79 1.89 -9.21
C THR A 172 5.14 0.60 -9.72
N ASN A 173 4.00 0.70 -10.39
CA ASN A 173 3.36 -0.42 -11.05
C ASN A 173 4.15 -1.02 -12.20
N GLU A 174 4.77 -0.18 -13.02
CA GLU A 174 5.62 -0.63 -14.13
C GLU A 174 6.83 -1.39 -13.60
N LEU A 175 7.52 -0.84 -12.59
CA LEU A 175 8.64 -1.49 -11.90
C LEU A 175 8.23 -2.85 -11.32
N ARG A 176 7.14 -2.90 -10.58
CA ARG A 176 6.62 -4.13 -9.99
C ARG A 176 6.27 -5.18 -11.05
N ASN A 177 5.65 -4.78 -12.16
CA ASN A 177 5.29 -5.69 -13.23
C ASN A 177 6.53 -6.25 -13.96
N GLN A 178 7.58 -5.44 -14.08
CA GLN A 178 8.86 -5.92 -14.62
C GLN A 178 9.45 -7.00 -13.72
N MET A 179 9.50 -6.76 -12.40
CA MET A 179 10.04 -7.72 -11.42
C MET A 179 9.29 -9.05 -11.41
N THR A 180 7.96 -9.03 -11.56
CA THR A 180 7.14 -10.24 -11.45
C THR A 180 7.00 -11.03 -12.75
N HIS A 181 7.13 -10.39 -13.90
CA HIS A 181 6.75 -11.00 -15.17
C HIS A 181 7.84 -10.97 -16.24
N LYS A 182 8.97 -10.29 -16.00
CA LYS A 182 10.02 -10.12 -17.00
C LYS A 182 11.40 -10.30 -16.38
N PHE A 183 12.09 -9.20 -16.15
CA PHE A 183 13.41 -9.14 -15.57
C PHE A 183 13.40 -8.18 -14.40
N SER A 184 14.36 -8.31 -13.49
CA SER A 184 14.57 -7.26 -12.50
C SER A 184 14.73 -5.91 -13.22
N PRO A 185 13.95 -4.86 -12.84
CA PRO A 185 14.05 -3.55 -13.46
C PRO A 185 15.46 -2.96 -13.34
N ASN A 186 16.22 -3.42 -12.36
CA ASN A 186 17.55 -2.94 -12.03
C ASN A 186 18.68 -3.70 -12.73
N ILE A 187 18.37 -4.70 -13.54
CA ILE A 187 19.37 -5.43 -14.35
C ILE A 187 19.28 -4.96 -15.79
N PRO A 188 20.35 -4.34 -16.33
CA PRO A 188 20.40 -3.99 -17.74
C PRO A 188 20.34 -5.25 -18.58
N ALA A 189 19.43 -5.29 -19.52
CA ALA A 189 19.34 -6.40 -20.48
C ALA A 189 19.20 -5.85 -21.89
N MET A 190 20.07 -6.30 -22.78
CA MET A 190 19.99 -6.00 -24.20
C MET A 190 20.02 -7.28 -25.00
N SER A 191 19.00 -7.51 -25.78
CA SER A 191 18.94 -8.58 -26.79
C SER A 191 18.21 -8.07 -28.03
N ASN A 192 18.19 -8.88 -29.10
CA ASN A 192 17.45 -8.51 -30.30
C ASN A 192 15.92 -8.29 -30.08
N TYR A 193 15.41 -8.71 -28.92
CA TYR A 193 13.98 -8.68 -28.61
C TYR A 193 13.64 -7.83 -27.39
N ILE A 194 14.63 -7.52 -26.54
CA ILE A 194 14.38 -6.87 -25.25
C ILE A 194 15.48 -5.86 -24.98
N MET A 195 15.05 -4.66 -24.64
CA MET A 195 15.93 -3.62 -24.12
C MET A 195 15.36 -3.20 -22.76
N ASN A 196 16.10 -3.47 -21.70
CA ASN A 196 15.80 -3.01 -20.36
C ASN A 196 16.89 -2.03 -19.92
N LEU A 197 16.50 -0.77 -19.79
CA LEU A 197 17.35 0.28 -19.23
C LEU A 197 16.80 0.62 -17.85
N PRO A 198 17.52 0.29 -16.78
CA PRO A 198 17.10 0.62 -15.44
C PRO A 198 16.89 2.12 -15.24
N TYR A 199 15.88 2.47 -14.46
CA TYR A 199 15.72 3.83 -13.98
C TYR A 199 16.86 4.20 -13.02
N PRO A 200 17.24 5.47 -12.94
CA PRO A 200 18.14 5.92 -11.88
C PRO A 200 17.52 5.65 -10.49
N LEU A 201 18.29 5.08 -9.57
CA LEU A 201 17.79 4.66 -8.25
C LEU A 201 17.15 5.80 -7.44
N HIS A 202 17.63 7.05 -7.63
CA HIS A 202 17.04 8.22 -6.99
C HIS A 202 15.63 8.53 -7.51
N VAL A 203 15.32 8.18 -8.76
CA VAL A 203 13.95 8.29 -9.32
C VAL A 203 13.07 7.19 -8.79
N GLU A 204 13.59 5.98 -8.67
CA GLU A 204 12.84 4.84 -8.13
C GLU A 204 12.45 5.05 -6.66
N ILE A 205 13.41 5.47 -5.82
CA ILE A 205 13.13 5.72 -4.41
C ILE A 205 12.13 6.86 -4.22
N GLU A 206 12.22 7.92 -5.03
CA GLU A 206 11.27 9.03 -5.01
C GLU A 206 9.88 8.56 -5.43
N ALA A 207 9.77 7.76 -6.48
CA ALA A 207 8.50 7.19 -6.94
C ALA A 207 7.85 6.31 -5.87
N ILE A 208 8.61 5.43 -5.24
CA ILE A 208 8.10 4.54 -4.20
C ILE A 208 7.68 5.35 -2.96
N LEU A 209 8.46 6.36 -2.56
CA LEU A 209 8.12 7.22 -1.42
C LEU A 209 6.81 7.99 -1.66
N GLU A 210 6.66 8.64 -2.81
CA GLU A 210 5.47 9.45 -3.12
C GLU A 210 4.20 8.57 -3.23
N ASP A 211 4.30 7.42 -3.88
CA ASP A 211 3.18 6.47 -3.96
C ASP A 211 2.82 5.89 -2.59
N TYR A 212 3.82 5.64 -1.75
CA TYR A 212 3.61 5.20 -0.38
C TYR A 212 2.92 6.25 0.49
N ILE A 213 3.29 7.52 0.37
CA ILE A 213 2.64 8.64 1.08
C ILE A 213 1.16 8.72 0.68
N MET A 214 0.86 8.59 -0.60
CA MET A 214 -0.52 8.62 -1.08
C MET A 214 -1.33 7.41 -0.60
N ALA A 215 -0.76 6.21 -0.64
CA ALA A 215 -1.40 5.01 -0.09
C ALA A 215 -1.76 5.18 1.39
N ARG A 216 -0.83 5.72 2.20
CA ARG A 216 -1.06 6.01 3.63
C ARG A 216 -2.17 7.04 3.84
N LYS A 217 -2.18 8.13 3.06
CA LYS A 217 -3.21 9.16 3.13
C LYS A 217 -4.61 8.59 2.90
N PHE A 218 -4.77 7.75 1.87
CA PHE A 218 -6.05 7.10 1.59
C PHE A 218 -6.43 6.08 2.66
N LEU A 219 -5.45 5.31 3.17
CA LEU A 219 -5.68 4.37 4.27
C LEU A 219 -6.15 5.07 5.55
N MET A 220 -5.48 6.15 5.95
CA MET A 220 -5.87 6.92 7.14
C MET A 220 -7.30 7.43 7.01
N LYS A 221 -7.65 8.07 5.87
CA LYS A 221 -9.01 8.56 5.61
C LYS A 221 -10.04 7.43 5.69
N MET A 222 -9.75 6.28 5.10
CA MET A 222 -10.63 5.10 5.15
C MET A 222 -10.83 4.61 6.59
N PHE A 223 -9.76 4.52 7.37
CA PHE A 223 -9.86 4.05 8.74
C PHE A 223 -10.57 5.04 9.65
N ASP A 224 -10.39 6.35 9.45
CA ASP A 224 -11.13 7.38 10.18
C ASP A 224 -12.63 7.28 9.89
N THR A 225 -13.00 7.12 8.63
CA THR A 225 -14.39 6.91 8.22
C THR A 225 -14.98 5.62 8.81
N ALA A 226 -14.20 4.54 8.85
CA ALA A 226 -14.64 3.27 9.43
C ALA A 226 -14.89 3.40 10.94
N GLU A 227 -13.99 4.05 11.66
CA GLU A 227 -14.12 4.28 13.10
C GLU A 227 -15.34 5.14 13.45
N GLU A 228 -15.51 6.26 12.76
CA GLU A 228 -16.70 7.12 12.94
C GLU A 228 -18.00 6.35 12.71
N ARG A 229 -18.06 5.51 11.68
CA ARG A 229 -19.23 4.69 11.39
C ARG A 229 -19.52 3.69 12.49
N ILE A 230 -18.50 2.98 12.97
CA ILE A 230 -18.66 1.99 14.05
C ILE A 230 -19.12 2.67 15.34
N ILE A 231 -18.56 3.82 15.70
CA ILE A 231 -18.96 4.59 16.88
C ILE A 231 -20.43 5.01 16.77
N LYS A 232 -20.85 5.54 15.63
CA LYS A 232 -22.26 5.94 15.40
C LYS A 232 -23.23 4.76 15.54
N GLN A 233 -22.83 3.57 15.06
CA GLN A 233 -23.66 2.36 15.18
C GLN A 233 -23.72 1.82 16.63
N SER A 234 -22.68 2.06 17.42
CA SER A 234 -22.63 1.63 18.83
C SER A 234 -23.45 2.54 19.77
N ALA A 235 -23.79 3.75 19.33
CA ALA A 235 -24.56 4.74 20.09
C ALA A 235 -26.08 4.61 19.88
N LEU A 236 -26.55 3.75 18.98
CA LEU A 236 -27.95 3.44 18.70
C LEU A 236 -28.37 2.15 19.40
#